data_b72588238f9c6b8d6251e5d9d93fd9c8
#
_entry.id   b72588238f9c6b8d6251e5d9d93fd9c8
#
_cell.length_a   1.000
_cell.length_b   1.000
_cell.length_c   1.000
_cell.angle_alpha   90.00
_cell.angle_beta   90.00
_cell.angle_gamma   90.00
#
_symmetry.space_group_name_H-M   'P 1'
#
loop_
_entity.id
_entity.type
_entity.pdbx_description
1 polymer ?
#
loop_
_entity_poly.entity_id
_entity_poly.type
_entity_poly.pdbx_seq_one_letter_code
_entity_poly.pdbx_strand_id
1 'polypeptide(L)'
;MKLGRAGEVLPFSLKSRVEDVPMTNPEELIGAAHAGCFSMALSSLIEEAGKVPGTVETSAKVTLEQREDGFWISEINLITRGSNQDLTSEELVALAEKAKSTCPVSKLYSS
;
A
#
# COMPACT_ATOMS: atom_id res chain seq x y z
N MET A 1 17.70 7.16 -3.23
CA MET A 1 17.36 5.75 -2.98
C MET A 1 17.23 5.02 -4.29
N LYS A 2 17.74 3.81 -4.35
CA LYS A 2 17.71 2.99 -5.57
C LYS A 2 16.80 1.79 -5.40
N LEU A 3 15.87 1.61 -6.35
CA LEU A 3 15.01 0.42 -6.38
C LEU A 3 15.76 -0.71 -7.11
N GLY A 4 15.63 -1.94 -6.58
CA GLY A 4 16.37 -3.09 -7.07
C GLY A 4 16.18 -3.39 -8.55
N ARG A 5 15.17 -4.21 -8.86
CA ARG A 5 14.91 -4.64 -10.24
C ARG A 5 14.47 -3.52 -11.18
N ALA A 6 13.74 -2.54 -10.65
CA ALA A 6 13.27 -1.42 -11.44
C ALA A 6 14.39 -0.49 -11.87
N GLY A 7 15.52 -0.51 -11.12
CA GLY A 7 16.67 0.31 -11.44
C GLY A 7 16.45 1.81 -11.24
N GLU A 8 15.30 2.20 -10.74
CA GLU A 8 14.96 3.59 -10.46
C GLU A 8 15.79 4.15 -9.33
N VAL A 9 16.25 5.39 -9.49
CA VAL A 9 16.91 6.15 -8.43
C VAL A 9 15.99 7.28 -8.05
N LEU A 10 15.57 7.30 -6.79
CA LEU A 10 14.61 8.29 -6.29
C LEU A 10 15.34 9.30 -5.40
N PRO A 11 15.15 10.61 -5.63
CA PRO A 11 15.75 11.62 -4.75
C PRO A 11 15.06 11.63 -3.38
N PHE A 12 15.84 11.93 -2.36
CA PHE A 12 15.33 12.07 -0.99
C PHE A 12 16.16 13.10 -0.23
N SER A 13 15.60 13.60 0.87
CA SER A 13 16.31 14.46 1.81
C SER A 13 15.63 14.40 3.17
N LEU A 14 16.25 14.95 4.20
CA LEU A 14 15.61 15.08 5.51
C LEU A 14 14.34 15.92 5.43
N LYS A 15 14.34 16.94 4.56
CA LYS A 15 13.17 17.79 4.35
C LYS A 15 11.98 16.99 3.82
N SER A 16 12.22 16.00 2.95
CA SER A 16 11.13 15.22 2.36
C SER A 16 10.40 14.34 3.37
N ARG A 17 10.96 14.13 4.55
CA ARG A 17 10.27 13.40 5.63
C ARG A 17 9.25 14.27 6.35
N VAL A 18 9.52 15.55 6.54
CA VAL A 18 8.75 16.45 7.39
C VAL A 18 8.10 17.61 6.65
N GLU A 19 8.48 17.84 5.40
CA GLU A 19 7.97 18.92 4.55
C GLU A 19 7.46 18.35 3.23
N ASP A 20 6.50 19.06 2.63
CA ASP A 20 5.94 18.68 1.33
C ASP A 20 6.85 19.22 0.23
N VAL A 21 7.85 18.44 -0.14
CA VAL A 21 8.79 18.75 -1.22
C VAL A 21 8.73 17.65 -2.29
N PRO A 22 9.08 17.94 -3.57
CA PRO A 22 8.95 16.94 -4.65
C PRO A 22 10.05 15.88 -4.64
N MET A 23 10.21 15.24 -3.49
CA MET A 23 11.14 14.13 -3.27
C MET A 23 10.45 13.09 -2.41
N THR A 24 10.90 11.84 -2.50
CA THR A 24 10.33 10.77 -1.70
C THR A 24 11.02 10.65 -0.34
N ASN A 25 10.48 9.78 0.49
CA ASN A 25 11.06 9.41 1.78
C ASN A 25 10.76 7.93 2.05
N PRO A 26 11.48 7.29 2.99
CA PRO A 26 11.28 5.87 3.27
C PRO A 26 9.85 5.53 3.71
N GLU A 27 9.20 6.41 4.46
CA GLU A 27 7.86 6.20 4.97
C GLU A 27 6.84 6.15 3.83
N GLU A 28 7.01 7.01 2.83
CA GLU A 28 6.18 7.01 1.62
C GLU A 28 6.37 5.72 0.83
N LEU A 29 7.60 5.23 0.72
CA LEU A 29 7.90 3.98 0.03
C LEU A 29 7.31 2.77 0.77
N ILE A 30 7.32 2.78 2.09
CA ILE A 30 6.67 1.75 2.91
C ILE A 30 5.16 1.73 2.62
N GLY A 31 4.53 2.89 2.57
CA GLY A 31 3.12 3.01 2.21
C GLY A 31 2.83 2.53 0.81
N ALA A 32 3.64 2.93 -0.17
CA ALA A 32 3.50 2.52 -1.56
C ALA A 32 3.67 1.01 -1.72
N ALA A 33 4.64 0.42 -1.03
CA ALA A 33 4.85 -1.03 -1.04
C ALA A 33 3.62 -1.76 -0.49
N HIS A 34 3.06 -1.27 0.60
CA HIS A 34 1.86 -1.85 1.21
C HIS A 34 0.66 -1.76 0.25
N ALA A 35 0.45 -0.59 -0.34
CA ALA A 35 -0.65 -0.36 -1.29
C ALA A 35 -0.53 -1.28 -2.51
N GLY A 36 0.66 -1.40 -3.08
CA GLY A 36 0.92 -2.26 -4.22
C GLY A 36 0.70 -3.73 -3.90
N CYS A 37 1.24 -4.19 -2.78
CA CYS A 37 1.09 -5.57 -2.33
C CYS A 37 -0.39 -5.92 -2.10
N PHE A 38 -1.13 -5.04 -1.44
CA PHE A 38 -2.55 -5.23 -1.19
C PHE A 38 -3.34 -5.31 -2.50
N SER A 39 -3.07 -4.41 -3.45
CA SER A 39 -3.72 -4.44 -4.76
C SER A 39 -3.45 -5.74 -5.50
N MET A 40 -2.22 -6.24 -5.46
CA MET A 40 -1.85 -7.51 -6.10
C MET A 40 -2.57 -8.68 -5.42
N ALA A 41 -2.61 -8.70 -4.10
CA ALA A 41 -3.31 -9.76 -3.35
C ALA A 41 -4.80 -9.77 -3.67
N LEU A 42 -5.43 -8.60 -3.69
CA LEU A 42 -6.85 -8.48 -4.01
C LEU A 42 -7.14 -8.91 -5.45
N SER A 43 -6.33 -8.47 -6.41
CA SER A 43 -6.50 -8.87 -7.81
C SER A 43 -6.39 -10.39 -7.98
N SER A 44 -5.44 -11.02 -7.29
CA SER A 44 -5.26 -12.46 -7.31
C SER A 44 -6.49 -13.20 -6.77
N LEU A 45 -7.04 -12.71 -5.66
CA LEU A 45 -8.25 -13.32 -5.06
C LEU A 45 -9.48 -13.16 -5.96
N ILE A 46 -9.60 -12.04 -6.66
CA ILE A 46 -10.68 -11.82 -7.61
C ILE A 46 -10.58 -12.85 -8.75
N GLU A 47 -9.38 -13.06 -9.29
CA GLU A 47 -9.15 -14.07 -10.33
C GLU A 47 -9.45 -15.49 -9.84
N GLU A 48 -9.01 -15.83 -8.62
CA GLU A 48 -9.31 -17.14 -8.02
C GLU A 48 -10.80 -17.38 -7.85
N ALA A 49 -11.58 -16.33 -7.64
CA ALA A 49 -13.04 -16.41 -7.55
C ALA A 49 -13.71 -16.57 -8.92
N GLY A 50 -12.94 -16.64 -10.01
CA GLY A 50 -13.46 -16.78 -11.36
C GLY A 50 -13.98 -15.48 -11.94
N LYS A 51 -13.54 -14.34 -11.38
CA LYS A 51 -13.98 -13.02 -11.81
C LYS A 51 -12.85 -12.26 -12.50
N VAL A 52 -13.21 -11.22 -13.24
CA VAL A 52 -12.23 -10.33 -13.87
C VAL A 52 -11.80 -9.29 -12.83
N PRO A 53 -10.48 -9.15 -12.55
CA PRO A 53 -10.04 -8.19 -11.53
C PRO A 53 -10.29 -6.72 -11.88
N GLY A 54 -10.39 -6.39 -13.17
CA GLY A 54 -10.60 -5.01 -13.57
C GLY A 54 -9.45 -4.12 -13.15
N THR A 55 -9.78 -2.90 -12.70
CA THR A 55 -8.81 -1.96 -12.18
C THR A 55 -8.90 -1.94 -10.66
N VAL A 56 -7.78 -2.20 -9.99
CA VAL A 56 -7.68 -2.10 -8.53
C VAL A 56 -6.63 -1.04 -8.22
N GLU A 57 -7.05 0.02 -7.57
CA GLU A 57 -6.17 1.11 -7.17
C GLU A 57 -6.18 1.23 -5.65
N THR A 58 -5.00 1.27 -5.06
CA THR A 58 -4.86 1.44 -3.61
C THR A 58 -3.88 2.58 -3.35
N SER A 59 -4.29 3.50 -2.49
CA SER A 59 -3.42 4.53 -1.98
C SER A 59 -3.20 4.30 -0.49
N ALA A 60 -2.04 4.71 0.00
CA ALA A 60 -1.69 4.59 1.40
C ALA A 60 -1.46 5.96 2.01
N LYS A 61 -2.04 6.18 3.19
CA LYS A 61 -1.74 7.34 4.00
C LYS A 61 -0.91 6.87 5.18
N VAL A 62 0.34 7.30 5.23
CA VAL A 62 1.27 6.95 6.30
C VAL A 62 1.33 8.10 7.30
N THR A 63 1.07 7.79 8.55
CA THR A 63 1.15 8.79 9.63
C THR A 63 2.49 8.66 10.33
N LEU A 64 3.25 9.74 10.32
CA LEU A 64 4.53 9.84 11.00
C LEU A 64 4.33 10.66 12.27
N GLU A 65 4.75 10.11 13.39
CA GLU A 65 4.63 10.74 14.69
C GLU A 65 6.01 10.98 15.29
N GLN A 66 6.25 12.18 15.76
CA GLN A 66 7.49 12.49 16.47
C GLN A 66 7.30 12.26 17.96
N ARG A 67 8.15 11.39 18.52
CA ARG A 67 8.19 11.04 19.94
C ARG A 67 9.55 11.40 20.51
N GLU A 68 9.72 11.25 21.82
CA GLU A 68 10.97 11.58 22.49
C GLU A 68 12.18 10.83 21.95
N ASP A 69 11.98 9.58 21.53
CA ASP A 69 13.05 8.71 21.02
C ASP A 69 13.17 8.74 19.49
N GLY A 70 12.47 9.65 18.81
CA GLY A 70 12.55 9.82 17.37
C GLY A 70 11.20 9.73 16.66
N PHE A 71 11.25 9.45 15.36
CA PHE A 71 10.05 9.34 14.54
C PHE A 71 9.52 7.92 14.51
N TRP A 72 8.20 7.79 14.57
CA TRP A 72 7.49 6.51 14.51
C TRP A 72 6.43 6.55 13.43
N ILE A 73 6.31 5.45 12.71
CA ILE A 73 5.16 5.24 11.84
C ILE A 73 4.06 4.67 12.73
N SER A 74 3.08 5.51 13.06
CA SER A 74 2.02 5.11 13.99
C SER A 74 0.82 4.48 13.31
N GLU A 75 0.63 4.74 12.01
CA GLU A 75 -0.52 4.24 11.28
C GLU A 75 -0.28 4.25 9.78
N ILE A 76 -0.80 3.23 9.10
CA ILE A 76 -0.89 3.18 7.64
C ILE A 76 -2.34 2.87 7.29
N ASN A 77 -3.00 3.81 6.62
CA ASN A 77 -4.36 3.62 6.13
C ASN A 77 -4.36 3.36 4.64
N LEU A 78 -4.99 2.27 4.23
CA LEU A 78 -5.14 1.93 2.82
C LEU A 78 -6.55 2.26 2.35
N ILE A 79 -6.64 2.93 1.22
CA ILE A 79 -7.90 3.24 0.55
C ILE A 79 -7.87 2.55 -0.80
N THR A 80 -8.76 1.59 -1.01
CA THR A 80 -8.81 0.79 -2.22
C THR A 80 -10.08 1.09 -3.00
N ARG A 81 -9.93 1.25 -4.30
CA ARG A 81 -11.04 1.41 -5.23
C ARG A 81 -10.93 0.36 -6.32
N GLY A 82 -12.05 -0.35 -6.54
CA GLY A 82 -12.17 -1.28 -7.63
C GLY A 82 -13.14 -0.77 -8.67
N SER A 83 -12.83 -0.99 -9.95
CA SER A 83 -13.68 -0.65 -11.05
C SER A 83 -13.54 -1.68 -12.16
N ASN A 84 -14.59 -1.78 -13.01
CA ASN A 84 -14.62 -2.73 -14.13
C ASN A 84 -14.58 -4.20 -13.70
N GLN A 85 -14.96 -4.50 -12.45
CA GLN A 85 -15.12 -5.86 -11.97
C GLN A 85 -16.56 -6.34 -12.15
N ASP A 86 -16.69 -7.65 -12.30
CA ASP A 86 -17.99 -8.33 -12.30
C ASP A 86 -18.32 -8.80 -10.87
N LEU A 87 -18.31 -7.85 -9.94
CA LEU A 87 -18.47 -8.09 -8.51
C LEU A 87 -19.47 -7.11 -7.91
N THR A 88 -20.23 -7.57 -6.93
CA THR A 88 -21.01 -6.67 -6.08
C THR A 88 -20.09 -6.01 -5.07
N SER A 89 -20.55 -4.91 -4.45
CA SER A 89 -19.78 -4.23 -3.40
C SER A 89 -19.50 -5.18 -2.23
N GLU A 90 -20.45 -6.02 -1.87
CA GLU A 90 -20.29 -7.00 -0.78
C GLU A 90 -19.23 -8.04 -1.09
N GLU A 91 -19.21 -8.54 -2.33
CA GLU A 91 -18.18 -9.49 -2.76
C GLU A 91 -16.80 -8.87 -2.74
N LEU A 92 -16.68 -7.63 -3.20
CA LEU A 92 -15.40 -6.92 -3.19
C LEU A 92 -14.90 -6.71 -1.78
N VAL A 93 -15.76 -6.31 -0.85
CA VAL A 93 -15.39 -6.11 0.57
C VAL A 93 -14.92 -7.44 1.19
N ALA A 94 -15.61 -8.53 0.92
CA ALA A 94 -15.23 -9.84 1.45
C ALA A 94 -13.84 -10.26 0.95
N LEU A 95 -13.56 -10.05 -0.33
CA LEU A 95 -12.25 -10.36 -0.90
C LEU A 95 -11.17 -9.43 -0.38
N ALA A 96 -11.49 -8.15 -0.16
CA ALA A 96 -10.56 -7.19 0.42
C ALA A 96 -10.17 -7.58 1.85
N GLU A 97 -11.11 -8.04 2.65
CA GLU A 97 -10.81 -8.54 4.01
C GLU A 97 -9.88 -9.75 3.97
N LYS A 98 -10.07 -10.65 3.02
CA LYS A 98 -9.20 -11.79 2.82
C LYS A 98 -7.81 -11.36 2.34
N ALA A 99 -7.74 -10.37 1.44
CA ALA A 99 -6.48 -9.82 0.94
C ALA A 99 -5.64 -9.25 2.09
N LYS A 100 -6.28 -8.62 3.06
CA LYS A 100 -5.63 -8.06 4.23
C LYS A 100 -4.86 -9.12 5.01
N SER A 101 -5.38 -10.33 5.11
CA SER A 101 -4.74 -11.43 5.83
C SER A 101 -3.71 -12.19 4.97
N THR A 102 -3.74 -12.05 3.66
CA THR A 102 -2.84 -12.77 2.74
C THR A 102 -1.72 -11.90 2.19
N CYS A 103 -1.83 -10.58 2.26
CA CYS A 103 -0.80 -9.66 1.78
C CYS A 103 0.48 -9.80 2.62
N PRO A 104 1.63 -10.18 2.01
CA PRO A 104 2.87 -10.36 2.77
C PRO A 104 3.34 -9.11 3.50
N VAL A 105 3.14 -7.94 2.92
CA VAL A 105 3.53 -6.68 3.56
C VAL A 105 2.64 -6.39 4.78
N SER A 106 1.33 -6.65 4.67
CA SER A 106 0.42 -6.53 5.82
C SER A 106 0.85 -7.45 6.96
N LYS A 107 1.26 -8.68 6.63
CA LYS A 107 1.76 -9.63 7.63
C LYS A 107 3.02 -9.12 8.31
N LEU A 108 3.94 -8.55 7.54
CA LEU A 108 5.17 -7.98 8.08
C LEU A 108 4.88 -6.84 9.05
N TYR A 109 3.97 -5.95 8.69
CA TYR A 109 3.67 -4.76 9.49
C TYR A 109 2.85 -5.05 10.74
N SER A 110 2.20 -6.19 10.80
CA SER A 110 1.40 -6.59 11.97
C SER A 110 2.17 -7.43 12.98
N SER A 111 3.40 -7.79 12.66
CA SER A 111 4.23 -8.64 13.53
C SER A 111 5.02 -7.84 14.58
#